data_ef6849ca4363128387ed7584be34823f
#
_entry.id   ef6849ca4363128387ed7584be34823f
#
_cell.length_a   1.000
_cell.length_b   1.000
_cell.length_c   1.000
_cell.angle_alpha   90.00
_cell.angle_beta   90.00
_cell.angle_gamma   90.00
#
_symmetry.space_group_name_H-M   'P 1'
#
loop_
_entity.id
_entity.type
_entity.pdbx_description
1 polymer ?
#
loop_
_entity_poly.entity_id
_entity_poly.type
_entity_poly.pdbx_seq_one_letter_code
_entity_poly.pdbx_strand_id
1 'polypeptide(L)'
;MGQKIHPTGIRLGIVKKHTSVWYAEGKEYAANLLADLSVRDFIKKKLASASVSRVEIERPAKTAKITIFTARPGIVIGKKGEDVESLRNTLTAKMGVPVQINIEEIRKPDLDAQLVADSVASQLERRVMFRRAMKRAVQNAMRQGAQGIKIQVGGRLGGAEIARSEWYREGRVPLHTLRADIDYGTAEASTTYGLIGVKVWIFKGEVLDLDAPIEPAPAKTNQG
;
A
#
# COMPACT_ATOMS: atom_id res chain seq x y z
N MET A 1 -3.01 -21.71 17.35
CA MET A 1 -3.77 -20.93 16.35
C MET A 1 -3.17 -21.19 14.98
N GLY A 2 -4.01 -21.48 13.96
CA GLY A 2 -3.52 -21.76 12.60
C GLY A 2 -2.90 -20.55 11.90
N GLN A 3 -2.10 -20.83 10.90
CA GLN A 3 -1.51 -19.82 10.01
C GLN A 3 -2.62 -19.07 9.24
N LYS A 4 -2.42 -17.78 9.00
CA LYS A 4 -3.35 -16.94 8.23
C LYS A 4 -2.78 -16.71 6.84
N ILE A 5 -3.60 -16.95 5.81
CA ILE A 5 -3.26 -16.62 4.43
C ILE A 5 -3.21 -15.10 4.24
N HIS A 6 -2.33 -14.65 3.34
CA HIS A 6 -2.25 -13.23 2.97
C HIS A 6 -3.55 -12.79 2.28
N PRO A 7 -4.26 -11.77 2.78
CA PRO A 7 -5.59 -11.41 2.27
C PRO A 7 -5.61 -11.01 0.80
N THR A 8 -4.58 -10.30 0.35
CA THR A 8 -4.43 -9.92 -1.07
C THR A 8 -4.07 -11.15 -1.91
N GLY A 9 -3.15 -12.01 -1.42
CA GLY A 9 -2.66 -13.18 -2.16
C GLY A 9 -3.77 -14.14 -2.55
N ILE A 10 -4.70 -14.46 -1.62
CA ILE A 10 -5.82 -15.38 -1.91
C ILE A 10 -6.83 -14.80 -2.91
N ARG A 11 -6.82 -13.47 -3.13
CA ARG A 11 -7.75 -12.75 -4.02
C ARG A 11 -7.14 -12.35 -5.35
N LEU A 12 -5.86 -12.71 -5.59
CA LEU A 12 -5.21 -12.45 -6.87
C LEU A 12 -5.92 -13.24 -7.99
N GLY A 13 -6.19 -12.55 -9.11
CA GLY A 13 -6.93 -13.12 -10.23
C GLY A 13 -8.45 -13.19 -10.04
N ILE A 14 -8.98 -12.87 -8.85
CA ILE A 14 -10.42 -12.83 -8.56
C ILE A 14 -10.85 -11.37 -8.42
N VAL A 15 -10.43 -10.69 -7.34
CA VAL A 15 -10.78 -9.30 -7.04
C VAL A 15 -9.56 -8.36 -7.13
N LYS A 16 -8.37 -8.89 -6.89
CA LYS A 16 -7.12 -8.12 -6.90
C LYS A 16 -6.26 -8.48 -8.10
N LYS A 17 -5.63 -7.45 -8.70
CA LYS A 17 -4.59 -7.59 -9.71
C LYS A 17 -3.20 -7.65 -9.05
N HIS A 18 -2.26 -8.27 -9.73
CA HIS A 18 -0.87 -8.27 -9.30
C HIS A 18 -0.22 -6.91 -9.58
N THR A 19 0.71 -6.50 -8.72
CA THR A 19 1.43 -5.22 -8.86
C THR A 19 2.59 -5.27 -9.86
N SER A 20 2.96 -6.46 -10.35
CA SER A 20 3.89 -6.66 -11.46
C SER A 20 3.11 -7.28 -12.61
N VAL A 21 3.09 -6.59 -13.74
CA VAL A 21 2.35 -7.01 -14.95
C VAL A 21 3.36 -7.21 -16.07
N TRP A 22 4.00 -8.37 -16.09
CA TRP A 22 4.94 -8.78 -17.13
C TRP A 22 5.13 -10.31 -17.11
N TYR A 23 5.63 -10.83 -18.22
CA TYR A 23 5.98 -12.24 -18.39
C TYR A 23 7.45 -12.35 -18.81
N ALA A 24 8.16 -13.30 -18.25
CA ALA A 24 9.53 -13.65 -18.63
C ALA A 24 9.82 -15.11 -18.30
N GLU A 25 10.75 -15.72 -19.02
CA GLU A 25 11.13 -17.12 -18.83
C GLU A 25 12.55 -17.28 -18.31
N GLY A 26 12.78 -18.38 -17.59
CA GLY A 26 14.09 -18.80 -17.16
C GLY A 26 14.87 -17.75 -16.36
N LYS A 27 16.09 -17.45 -16.80
CA LYS A 27 17.01 -16.54 -16.09
C LYS A 27 16.55 -15.08 -16.10
N GLU A 28 15.81 -14.67 -17.12
CA GLU A 28 15.27 -13.31 -17.23
C GLU A 28 14.23 -13.02 -16.14
N TYR A 29 13.43 -14.02 -15.77
CA TYR A 29 12.46 -13.89 -14.68
C TYR A 29 13.13 -13.48 -13.38
N ALA A 30 14.22 -14.17 -12.99
CA ALA A 30 14.93 -13.88 -11.75
C ALA A 30 15.56 -12.49 -11.78
N ALA A 31 16.20 -12.09 -12.89
CA ALA A 31 16.81 -10.78 -13.05
C ALA A 31 15.77 -9.66 -12.95
N ASN A 32 14.64 -9.79 -13.66
CA ASN A 32 13.56 -8.82 -13.64
C ASN A 32 12.91 -8.70 -12.26
N LEU A 33 12.70 -9.82 -11.57
CA LEU A 33 12.13 -9.82 -10.22
C LEU A 33 13.04 -9.10 -9.23
N LEU A 34 14.33 -9.38 -9.24
CA LEU A 34 15.30 -8.71 -8.35
C LEU A 34 15.40 -7.21 -8.64
N ALA A 35 15.39 -6.82 -9.91
CA ALA A 35 15.36 -5.42 -10.32
C ALA A 35 14.09 -4.73 -9.80
N ASP A 36 12.92 -5.34 -9.97
CA ASP A 36 11.64 -4.77 -9.51
C ASP A 36 11.58 -4.61 -7.99
N LEU A 37 12.07 -5.60 -7.23
CA LEU A 37 12.14 -5.50 -5.77
C LEU A 37 13.05 -4.36 -5.32
N SER A 38 14.25 -4.25 -5.93
CA SER A 38 15.20 -3.17 -5.61
C SER A 38 14.63 -1.79 -5.93
N VAL A 39 13.87 -1.68 -7.02
CA VAL A 39 13.19 -0.44 -7.43
C VAL A 39 12.09 -0.06 -6.45
N ARG A 40 11.25 -1.01 -6.04
CA ARG A 40 10.19 -0.77 -5.05
C ARG A 40 10.74 -0.29 -3.72
N ASP A 41 11.79 -0.93 -3.22
CA ASP A 41 12.43 -0.54 -1.97
C ASP A 41 13.08 0.84 -2.07
N PHE A 42 13.71 1.14 -3.20
CA PHE A 42 14.29 2.46 -3.46
C PHE A 42 13.20 3.55 -3.49
N ILE A 43 12.10 3.32 -4.21
CA ILE A 43 10.97 4.27 -4.30
C ILE A 43 10.37 4.51 -2.91
N LYS A 44 10.09 3.46 -2.14
CA LYS A 44 9.55 3.57 -0.78
C LYS A 44 10.47 4.38 0.13
N LYS A 45 11.78 4.16 0.07
CA LYS A 45 12.75 4.88 0.89
C LYS A 45 12.89 6.34 0.47
N LYS A 46 13.02 6.61 -0.83
CA LYS A 46 13.21 7.97 -1.36
C LYS A 46 11.95 8.83 -1.18
N LEU A 47 10.77 8.24 -1.34
CA LEU A 47 9.48 8.92 -1.29
C LEU A 47 8.71 8.68 0.03
N ALA A 48 9.38 8.41 1.12
CA ALA A 48 8.75 8.17 2.43
C ALA A 48 7.83 9.34 2.88
N SER A 49 8.18 10.58 2.53
CA SER A 49 7.38 11.77 2.83
C SER A 49 6.13 11.94 1.96
N ALA A 50 6.12 11.30 0.80
CA ALA A 50 5.02 11.40 -0.17
C ALA A 50 3.84 10.46 0.14
N SER A 51 3.95 9.56 1.12
CA SER A 51 2.92 8.58 1.47
C SER A 51 2.54 7.71 0.26
N VAL A 52 3.50 6.91 -0.20
CA VAL A 52 3.30 5.97 -1.32
C VAL A 52 2.58 4.73 -0.83
N SER A 53 1.43 4.41 -1.43
CA SER A 53 0.66 3.20 -1.12
C SER A 53 1.24 1.97 -1.79
N ARG A 54 1.25 1.99 -3.14
CA ARG A 54 1.76 0.89 -3.94
C ARG A 54 2.48 1.38 -5.18
N VAL A 55 3.31 0.52 -5.73
CA VAL A 55 4.04 0.75 -6.98
C VAL A 55 3.71 -0.40 -7.93
N GLU A 56 3.10 -0.09 -9.06
CA GLU A 56 2.83 -1.04 -10.13
C GLU A 56 3.90 -0.93 -11.20
N ILE A 57 4.40 -2.09 -11.67
CA ILE A 57 5.47 -2.16 -12.67
C ILE A 57 4.96 -3.00 -13.84
N GLU A 58 4.90 -2.39 -15.01
CA GLU A 58 4.61 -3.03 -16.28
C GLU A 58 5.89 -3.05 -17.12
N ARG A 59 6.15 -4.16 -17.82
CA ARG A 59 7.30 -4.27 -18.73
C ARG A 59 6.83 -4.60 -20.14
N PRO A 60 6.34 -3.60 -20.91
CA PRO A 60 6.02 -3.80 -22.31
C PRO A 60 7.32 -3.81 -23.10
N ALA A 61 7.67 -4.99 -23.67
CA ALA A 61 8.83 -5.21 -24.54
C ALA A 61 10.16 -4.60 -24.01
N LYS A 62 10.59 -3.46 -24.56
CA LYS A 62 11.91 -2.85 -24.29
C LYS A 62 11.86 -1.69 -23.30
N THR A 63 10.73 -1.41 -22.69
CA THR A 63 10.55 -0.30 -21.76
C THR A 63 9.94 -0.78 -20.45
N ALA A 64 10.11 -0.02 -19.38
CA ALA A 64 9.42 -0.27 -18.12
C ALA A 64 8.51 0.94 -17.78
N LYS A 65 7.25 0.66 -17.46
CA LYS A 65 6.30 1.67 -17.00
C LYS A 65 6.07 1.45 -15.51
N ILE A 66 6.35 2.48 -14.71
CA ILE A 66 6.20 2.46 -13.26
C ILE A 66 5.09 3.42 -12.88
N THR A 67 4.00 2.90 -12.33
CA THR A 67 2.90 3.71 -11.82
C THR A 67 2.99 3.77 -10.30
N ILE A 68 3.14 4.98 -9.75
CA ILE A 68 3.27 5.25 -8.32
C ILE A 68 1.95 5.80 -7.80
N PHE A 69 1.30 5.06 -6.91
CA PHE A 69 0.09 5.50 -6.23
C PHE A 69 0.45 6.20 -4.94
N THR A 70 0.10 7.48 -4.83
CA THR A 70 0.47 8.32 -3.70
C THR A 70 -0.69 9.20 -3.23
N ALA A 71 -0.72 9.52 -1.94
CA ALA A 71 -1.67 10.50 -1.40
C ALA A 71 -1.22 11.95 -1.61
N ARG A 72 0.06 12.18 -1.93
CA ARG A 72 0.64 13.51 -2.08
C ARG A 72 1.48 13.63 -3.35
N PRO A 73 0.85 13.68 -4.53
CA PRO A 73 1.55 13.70 -5.80
C PRO A 73 2.49 14.89 -5.96
N GLY A 74 2.16 16.04 -5.40
CA GLY A 74 2.99 17.23 -5.46
C GLY A 74 4.40 17.05 -4.88
N ILE A 75 4.57 16.22 -3.86
CA ILE A 75 5.88 15.92 -3.27
C ILE A 75 6.72 15.03 -4.21
N VAL A 76 6.07 14.15 -4.98
CA VAL A 76 6.75 13.27 -5.93
C VAL A 76 7.17 14.05 -7.17
N ILE A 77 6.32 14.96 -7.65
CA ILE A 77 6.58 15.77 -8.84
C ILE A 77 7.70 16.77 -8.58
N GLY A 78 7.73 17.34 -7.38
CA GLY A 78 8.71 18.35 -6.99
C GLY A 78 8.55 19.68 -7.72
N LYS A 79 9.53 20.57 -7.54
CA LYS A 79 9.53 21.88 -8.20
C LYS A 79 9.81 21.70 -9.69
N LYS A 80 8.88 22.13 -10.54
CA LYS A 80 9.00 22.07 -12.02
C LYS A 80 9.28 20.69 -12.62
N GLY A 81 9.04 19.59 -11.86
CA GLY A 81 9.25 18.22 -12.34
C GLY A 81 10.70 17.72 -12.26
N GLU A 82 11.63 18.46 -11.68
CA GLU A 82 13.04 18.06 -11.53
C GLU A 82 13.20 16.77 -10.74
N ASP A 83 12.39 16.60 -9.68
CA ASP A 83 12.46 15.40 -8.83
C ASP A 83 12.02 14.14 -9.58
N VAL A 84 11.01 14.22 -10.44
CA VAL A 84 10.55 13.10 -11.29
C VAL A 84 11.62 12.76 -12.33
N GLU A 85 12.27 13.75 -12.96
CA GLU A 85 13.33 13.48 -13.92
C GLU A 85 14.55 12.85 -13.26
N SER A 86 14.97 13.35 -12.12
CA SER A 86 16.04 12.75 -11.31
C SER A 86 15.69 11.31 -10.91
N LEU A 87 14.44 11.09 -10.51
CA LEU A 87 13.95 9.76 -10.18
C LEU A 87 13.99 8.83 -11.40
N ARG A 88 13.51 9.29 -12.56
CA ARG A 88 13.51 8.53 -13.82
C ARG A 88 14.93 8.11 -14.21
N ASN A 89 15.89 9.02 -14.19
CA ASN A 89 17.27 8.73 -14.53
C ASN A 89 17.89 7.69 -13.58
N THR A 90 17.62 7.80 -12.28
CA THR A 90 18.11 6.83 -11.28
C THR A 90 17.47 5.45 -11.49
N LEU A 91 16.17 5.39 -11.81
CA LEU A 91 15.46 4.13 -12.05
C LEU A 91 15.91 3.48 -13.37
N THR A 92 16.13 4.27 -14.41
CA THR A 92 16.70 3.78 -15.70
C THR A 92 18.07 3.14 -15.48
N ALA A 93 18.94 3.76 -14.70
CA ALA A 93 20.25 3.19 -14.36
C ALA A 93 20.14 1.88 -13.57
N LYS A 94 19.13 1.75 -12.66
CA LYS A 94 18.92 0.53 -11.87
C LYS A 94 18.30 -0.61 -12.67
N MET A 95 17.38 -0.31 -13.59
CA MET A 95 16.65 -1.32 -14.38
C MET A 95 17.37 -1.71 -15.68
N GLY A 96 18.31 -0.89 -16.15
CA GLY A 96 18.99 -1.09 -17.43
C GLY A 96 18.11 -0.92 -18.69
N VAL A 97 16.89 -0.43 -18.50
CA VAL A 97 15.91 -0.19 -19.57
C VAL A 97 15.28 1.20 -19.40
N PRO A 98 14.82 1.85 -20.49
CA PRO A 98 14.14 3.14 -20.40
C PRO A 98 12.90 3.03 -19.52
N VAL A 99 12.75 3.97 -18.55
CA VAL A 99 11.65 3.98 -17.58
C VAL A 99 10.72 5.15 -17.85
N GLN A 100 9.42 4.86 -17.90
CA GLN A 100 8.36 5.86 -17.88
C GLN A 100 7.72 5.84 -16.47
N ILE A 101 7.57 7.02 -15.87
CA ILE A 101 6.94 7.16 -14.54
C ILE A 101 5.58 7.81 -14.71
N ASN A 102 4.55 7.15 -14.19
CA ASN A 102 3.22 7.69 -14.02
C ASN A 102 2.95 7.89 -12.52
N ILE A 103 2.27 8.98 -12.18
CA ILE A 103 1.90 9.30 -10.79
C ILE A 103 0.38 9.37 -10.73
N GLU A 104 -0.20 8.54 -9.88
CA GLU A 104 -1.64 8.51 -9.64
C GLU A 104 -1.97 8.94 -8.21
N GLU A 105 -2.93 9.84 -8.09
CA GLU A 105 -3.38 10.35 -6.80
C GLU A 105 -4.42 9.43 -6.16
N ILE A 106 -4.22 9.11 -4.89
CA ILE A 106 -5.21 8.43 -4.07
C ILE A 106 -6.10 9.47 -3.39
N ARG A 107 -7.30 9.66 -3.91
CA ARG A 107 -8.26 10.67 -3.42
C ARG A 107 -8.76 10.43 -1.99
N LYS A 108 -8.82 9.15 -1.56
CA LYS A 108 -9.29 8.75 -0.22
C LYS A 108 -8.21 7.93 0.50
N PRO A 109 -7.19 8.58 1.07
CA PRO A 109 -6.07 7.89 1.71
C PRO A 109 -6.48 7.05 2.92
N ASP A 110 -7.53 7.45 3.65
CA ASP A 110 -8.05 6.70 4.80
C ASP A 110 -8.76 5.38 4.41
N LEU A 111 -9.01 5.13 3.11
CA LEU A 111 -9.51 3.84 2.58
C LEU A 111 -8.40 2.96 2.01
N ASP A 112 -7.16 3.39 2.05
CA ASP A 112 -6.00 2.61 1.62
C ASP A 112 -5.30 2.02 2.85
N ALA A 113 -5.24 0.68 2.90
CA ALA A 113 -4.76 -0.01 4.09
C ALA A 113 -3.26 0.26 4.37
N GLN A 114 -2.44 0.44 3.33
CA GLN A 114 -1.02 0.73 3.49
C GLN A 114 -0.81 2.12 4.06
N LEU A 115 -1.52 3.12 3.53
CA LEU A 115 -1.41 4.51 4.01
C LEU A 115 -1.89 4.65 5.46
N VAL A 116 -2.95 3.94 5.81
CA VAL A 116 -3.43 3.90 7.21
C VAL A 116 -2.41 3.23 8.11
N ALA A 117 -1.78 2.12 7.68
CA ALA A 117 -0.75 1.43 8.46
C ALA A 117 0.46 2.35 8.70
N ASP A 118 0.95 3.02 7.65
CA ASP A 118 2.07 3.96 7.73
C ASP A 118 1.75 5.17 8.63
N SER A 119 0.52 5.69 8.55
CA SER A 119 0.05 6.76 9.42
C SER A 119 0.02 6.35 10.89
N VAL A 120 -0.47 5.14 11.20
CA VAL A 120 -0.48 4.61 12.58
C VAL A 120 0.95 4.38 13.06
N ALA A 121 1.83 3.80 12.24
CA ALA A 121 3.24 3.58 12.58
C ALA A 121 3.94 4.91 12.92
N SER A 122 3.79 5.93 12.07
CA SER A 122 4.36 7.27 12.32
C SER A 122 3.83 7.92 13.61
N GLN A 123 2.55 7.70 13.97
CA GLN A 123 2.01 8.18 15.25
C GLN A 123 2.63 7.45 16.45
N LEU A 124 2.88 6.14 16.33
CA LEU A 124 3.53 5.35 17.38
C LEU A 124 4.99 5.79 17.60
N GLU A 125 5.73 6.09 16.54
CA GLU A 125 7.08 6.64 16.59
C GLU A 125 7.12 8.00 17.32
N ARG A 126 6.08 8.81 17.12
CA ARG A 126 5.89 10.08 17.83
C ARG A 126 5.34 9.92 19.25
N ARG A 127 5.34 8.70 19.79
CA ARG A 127 4.90 8.34 21.15
C ARG A 127 3.42 8.66 21.43
N VAL A 128 2.58 8.67 20.40
CA VAL A 128 1.13 8.76 20.59
C VAL A 128 0.64 7.44 21.18
N MET A 129 -0.30 7.54 22.13
CA MET A 129 -0.91 6.37 22.78
C MET A 129 -1.53 5.45 21.70
N PHE A 130 -1.11 4.19 21.64
CA PHE A 130 -1.51 3.24 20.59
C PHE A 130 -3.03 3.04 20.48
N ARG A 131 -3.77 3.03 21.61
CA ARG A 131 -5.24 2.95 21.62
C ARG A 131 -5.88 4.15 20.93
N ARG A 132 -5.33 5.34 21.15
CA ARG A 132 -5.82 6.59 20.53
C ARG A 132 -5.55 6.58 19.03
N ALA A 133 -4.34 6.17 18.60
CA ALA A 133 -3.97 6.06 17.20
C ALA A 133 -4.88 5.08 16.45
N MET A 134 -5.09 3.87 17.00
CA MET A 134 -5.98 2.87 16.40
C MET A 134 -7.43 3.35 16.30
N LYS A 135 -8.01 3.89 17.39
CA LYS A 135 -9.40 4.37 17.39
C LYS A 135 -9.62 5.49 16.36
N ARG A 136 -8.67 6.44 16.29
CA ARG A 136 -8.73 7.54 15.32
C ARG A 136 -8.69 7.02 13.88
N ALA A 137 -7.79 6.09 13.57
CA ALA A 137 -7.69 5.50 12.25
C ALA A 137 -8.96 4.74 11.86
N VAL A 138 -9.55 3.99 12.80
CA VAL A 138 -10.82 3.28 12.59
C VAL A 138 -11.96 4.26 12.29
N GLN A 139 -12.11 5.30 13.11
CA GLN A 139 -13.15 6.32 12.92
C GLN A 139 -13.02 7.05 11.58
N ASN A 140 -11.78 7.39 11.17
CA ASN A 140 -11.55 8.05 9.89
C ASN A 140 -11.94 7.14 8.71
N ALA A 141 -11.51 5.88 8.72
CA ALA A 141 -11.85 4.93 7.67
C ALA A 141 -13.37 4.69 7.55
N MET A 142 -14.07 4.52 8.68
CA MET A 142 -15.53 4.38 8.68
C MET A 142 -16.23 5.63 8.17
N ARG A 143 -15.75 6.83 8.52
CA ARG A 143 -16.29 8.11 8.02
C ARG A 143 -16.10 8.26 6.50
N GLN A 144 -15.02 7.74 5.95
CA GLN A 144 -14.72 7.76 4.51
C GLN A 144 -15.52 6.72 3.71
N GLY A 145 -16.27 5.84 4.39
CA GLY A 145 -17.17 4.87 3.76
C GLY A 145 -16.63 3.44 3.71
N ALA A 146 -15.67 3.08 4.56
CA ALA A 146 -15.31 1.67 4.74
C ALA A 146 -16.48 0.89 5.34
N GLN A 147 -16.78 -0.31 4.83
CA GLN A 147 -17.79 -1.19 5.42
C GLN A 147 -17.29 -1.93 6.67
N GLY A 148 -16.01 -1.95 6.86
CA GLY A 148 -15.37 -2.48 8.05
C GLY A 148 -13.86 -2.34 8.01
N ILE A 149 -13.28 -2.23 9.19
CA ILE A 149 -11.84 -2.13 9.38
C ILE A 149 -11.41 -2.95 10.58
N LYS A 150 -10.23 -3.56 10.47
CA LYS A 150 -9.51 -4.19 11.57
C LYS A 150 -8.08 -3.68 11.59
N ILE A 151 -7.64 -3.20 12.75
CA ILE A 151 -6.24 -2.80 12.98
C ILE A 151 -5.68 -3.67 14.09
N GLN A 152 -4.48 -4.19 13.88
CA GLN A 152 -3.75 -4.97 14.88
C GLN A 152 -2.36 -4.36 15.06
N VAL A 153 -1.98 -4.17 16.30
CA VAL A 153 -0.66 -3.66 16.69
C VAL A 153 -0.02 -4.67 17.63
N GLY A 154 1.22 -5.04 17.35
CA GLY A 154 1.94 -6.06 18.14
C GLY A 154 3.38 -5.64 18.40
N GLY A 155 3.82 -5.86 19.63
CA GLY A 155 5.15 -5.50 20.12
C GLY A 155 5.13 -5.03 21.57
N ARG A 156 6.15 -4.29 21.99
CA ARG A 156 6.23 -3.68 23.34
C ARG A 156 5.41 -2.39 23.39
N LEU A 157 4.08 -2.55 23.48
CA LEU A 157 3.13 -1.45 23.42
C LEU A 157 3.28 -0.50 24.63
N GLY A 158 3.54 0.78 24.35
CA GLY A 158 3.77 1.79 25.39
C GLY A 158 5.06 1.60 26.18
N GLY A 159 6.03 0.83 25.69
CA GLY A 159 7.28 0.54 26.37
C GLY A 159 7.20 -0.61 27.39
N ALA A 160 6.10 -1.37 27.42
CA ALA A 160 5.96 -2.52 28.31
C ALA A 160 7.07 -3.56 28.09
N GLU A 161 7.56 -4.20 29.16
CA GLU A 161 8.59 -5.24 29.06
C GLU A 161 8.13 -6.44 28.26
N ILE A 162 6.88 -6.86 28.48
CA ILE A 162 6.29 -8.02 27.81
C ILE A 162 5.58 -7.54 26.54
N ALA A 163 5.97 -8.10 25.42
CA ALA A 163 5.31 -7.85 24.15
C ALA A 163 3.90 -8.46 24.12
N ARG A 164 2.95 -7.73 23.58
CA ARG A 164 1.59 -8.19 23.38
C ARG A 164 1.02 -7.69 22.07
N SER A 165 -0.07 -8.32 21.62
CA SER A 165 -0.83 -7.86 20.47
C SER A 165 -2.19 -7.35 20.91
N GLU A 166 -2.53 -6.13 20.50
CA GLU A 166 -3.87 -5.58 20.68
C GLU A 166 -4.47 -5.28 19.31
N TRP A 167 -5.78 -5.45 19.19
CA TRP A 167 -6.49 -5.18 17.94
C TRP A 167 -7.81 -4.46 18.20
N TYR A 168 -8.21 -3.69 17.20
CA TYR A 168 -9.51 -3.01 17.18
C TYR A 168 -10.20 -3.32 15.87
N ARG A 169 -11.51 -3.59 15.90
CA ARG A 169 -12.33 -3.87 14.73
C ARG A 169 -13.65 -3.13 14.84
N GLU A 170 -14.07 -2.55 13.73
CA GLU A 170 -15.38 -1.96 13.56
C GLU A 170 -15.97 -2.41 12.22
N GLY A 171 -17.27 -2.66 12.19
CA GLY A 171 -17.92 -3.22 11.02
C GLY A 171 -17.56 -4.67 10.72
N ARG A 172 -17.74 -5.07 9.46
CA ARG A 172 -17.56 -6.44 8.96
C ARG A 172 -16.24 -6.57 8.18
N VAL A 173 -15.44 -7.57 8.49
CA VAL A 173 -14.21 -7.89 7.73
C VAL A 173 -14.22 -9.38 7.37
N PRO A 174 -14.87 -9.77 6.25
CA PRO A 174 -15.07 -11.17 5.87
C PRO A 174 -13.83 -11.74 5.18
N LEU A 175 -12.84 -12.21 5.95
CA LEU A 175 -11.56 -12.71 5.41
C LEU A 175 -11.69 -13.99 4.58
N HIS A 176 -12.74 -14.79 4.80
CA HIS A 176 -12.98 -16.04 4.08
C HIS A 176 -13.77 -15.87 2.78
N THR A 177 -14.42 -14.74 2.57
CA THR A 177 -15.20 -14.45 1.37
C THR A 177 -14.27 -13.98 0.25
N LEU A 178 -14.16 -14.74 -0.85
CA LEU A 178 -13.26 -14.41 -1.96
C LEU A 178 -13.69 -13.17 -2.74
N ARG A 179 -14.99 -12.97 -2.92
CA ARG A 179 -15.56 -11.80 -3.61
C ARG A 179 -15.45 -10.49 -2.82
N ALA A 180 -15.04 -10.56 -1.54
CA ALA A 180 -14.88 -9.36 -0.72
C ALA A 180 -13.62 -8.59 -1.12
N ASP A 181 -13.77 -7.31 -1.45
CA ASP A 181 -12.64 -6.41 -1.69
C ASP A 181 -12.04 -5.98 -0.35
N ILE A 182 -11.00 -6.71 0.05
CA ILE A 182 -10.24 -6.43 1.27
C ILE A 182 -8.88 -5.87 0.88
N ASP A 183 -8.61 -4.68 1.34
CA ASP A 183 -7.30 -4.07 1.26
C ASP A 183 -6.48 -4.40 2.51
N TYR A 184 -5.19 -4.67 2.32
CA TYR A 184 -4.30 -5.09 3.39
C TYR A 184 -2.99 -4.32 3.34
N GLY A 185 -2.60 -3.74 4.46
CA GLY A 185 -1.34 -3.03 4.60
C GLY A 185 -0.60 -3.41 5.88
N THR A 186 0.72 -3.35 5.81
CA THR A 186 1.62 -3.59 6.95
C THR A 186 2.63 -2.47 7.06
N ALA A 187 2.92 -2.07 8.30
CA ALA A 187 3.96 -1.10 8.60
C ALA A 187 4.67 -1.48 9.90
N GLU A 188 5.88 -1.00 10.05
CA GLU A 188 6.68 -1.16 11.26
C GLU A 188 7.01 0.21 11.83
N ALA A 189 6.74 0.40 13.12
CA ALA A 189 7.12 1.59 13.85
C ALA A 189 8.40 1.31 14.65
N SER A 190 9.45 2.07 14.37
CA SER A 190 10.71 1.98 15.11
C SER A 190 10.63 2.85 16.35
N THR A 191 10.56 2.21 17.53
CA THR A 191 10.53 2.91 18.82
C THR A 191 11.80 2.67 19.61
N THR A 192 12.03 3.49 20.64
CA THR A 192 13.18 3.32 21.55
C THR A 192 13.20 1.97 22.27
N TYR A 193 12.04 1.30 22.35
CA TYR A 193 11.88 0.00 23.01
C TYR A 193 11.84 -1.19 22.05
N GLY A 194 12.03 -0.96 20.76
CA GLY A 194 12.01 -1.98 19.70
C GLY A 194 10.96 -1.69 18.62
N LEU A 195 10.83 -2.66 17.70
CA LEU A 195 9.88 -2.57 16.59
C LEU A 195 8.46 -2.93 17.05
N ILE A 196 7.50 -2.16 16.57
CA ILE A 196 6.07 -2.42 16.74
C ILE A 196 5.48 -2.66 15.37
N GLY A 197 4.98 -3.88 15.11
CA GLY A 197 4.32 -4.23 13.87
C GLY A 197 2.86 -3.75 13.84
N VAL A 198 2.46 -3.11 12.75
CA VAL A 198 1.08 -2.66 12.49
C VAL A 198 0.54 -3.45 11.30
N LYS A 199 -0.66 -4.01 11.44
CA LYS A 199 -1.40 -4.69 10.36
C LYS A 199 -2.79 -4.09 10.26
N VAL A 200 -3.19 -3.75 9.04
CA VAL A 200 -4.48 -3.11 8.75
C VAL A 200 -5.22 -3.90 7.68
N TRP A 201 -6.50 -4.15 7.89
CA TRP A 201 -7.44 -4.74 6.94
C TRP A 201 -8.60 -3.78 6.77
N ILE A 202 -8.90 -3.37 5.55
CA ILE A 202 -10.03 -2.50 5.23
C ILE A 202 -10.93 -3.24 4.25
N PHE A 203 -12.18 -3.41 4.61
CA PHE A 203 -13.21 -3.98 3.75
C PHE A 203 -13.95 -2.84 3.04
N LYS A 204 -13.85 -2.81 1.72
CA LYS A 204 -14.45 -1.77 0.86
C LYS A 204 -15.84 -2.15 0.36
N GLY A 205 -16.12 -3.46 0.25
CA GLY A 205 -17.39 -3.99 -0.27
C GLY A 205 -17.21 -5.34 -0.93
N GLU A 206 -18.28 -5.87 -1.51
CA GLU A 206 -18.24 -7.12 -2.29
C GLU A 206 -18.33 -6.81 -3.78
N VAL A 207 -17.49 -7.46 -4.58
CA VAL A 207 -17.54 -7.41 -6.04
C VAL A 207 -18.40 -8.58 -6.49
N LEU A 208 -19.56 -8.28 -7.07
CA LEU A 208 -20.52 -9.30 -7.54
C LEU A 208 -20.26 -9.65 -9.00
N ASP A 209 -19.91 -8.65 -9.82
CA ASP A 209 -19.60 -8.83 -11.24
C ASP A 209 -18.10 -9.04 -11.41
N LEU A 210 -17.68 -10.30 -11.44
CA LEU A 210 -16.28 -10.68 -11.61
C LEU A 210 -15.76 -10.41 -13.04
N ASP A 211 -16.65 -10.26 -14.01
CA ASP A 211 -16.33 -9.95 -15.41
C ASP A 211 -16.22 -8.42 -15.67
N ALA A 212 -16.63 -7.60 -14.72
CA ALA A 212 -16.39 -6.16 -14.83
C ALA A 212 -14.88 -5.87 -14.74
N PRO A 213 -14.30 -5.13 -15.70
CA PRO A 213 -12.92 -4.74 -15.61
C PRO A 213 -12.72 -4.00 -14.29
N ILE A 214 -11.69 -4.41 -13.51
CA ILE A 214 -11.30 -3.73 -12.28
C ILE A 214 -10.66 -2.40 -12.69
N GLU A 215 -11.49 -1.47 -13.16
CA GLU A 215 -11.05 -0.12 -13.46
C GLU A 215 -11.01 0.72 -12.19
N PRO A 216 -10.00 1.56 -12.03
CA PRO A 216 -10.10 2.67 -11.08
C PRO A 216 -11.30 3.52 -11.52
N ALA A 217 -12.21 3.82 -10.60
CA ALA A 217 -13.43 4.57 -10.88
C ALA A 217 -13.12 5.80 -11.75
N PRO A 218 -13.80 5.97 -12.91
CA PRO A 218 -13.51 7.06 -13.82
C PRO A 218 -13.64 8.39 -13.08
N ALA A 219 -12.65 9.24 -13.28
CA ALA A 219 -12.73 10.61 -12.84
C ALA A 219 -13.98 11.23 -13.46
N LYS A 220 -14.98 11.59 -12.66
CA LYS A 220 -16.07 12.42 -13.11
C LYS A 220 -15.47 13.72 -13.61
N THR A 221 -15.34 13.84 -14.91
CA THR A 221 -15.11 15.12 -15.60
C THR A 221 -16.29 16.01 -15.23
N ASN A 222 -16.07 16.95 -14.33
CA ASN A 222 -16.96 18.09 -14.22
C ASN A 222 -16.83 18.89 -15.53
N GLN A 223 -17.75 18.63 -16.44
CA GLN A 223 -18.11 19.60 -17.45
C GLN A 223 -19.09 20.56 -16.75
N GLY A 224 -18.66 21.79 -16.65
CA GLY A 224 -19.40 22.92 -16.09
C GLY A 224 -18.46 24.10 -16.06
#